data_6491c32f53882f56925c1d511be2b3bb
#
_entry.id   6491c32f53882f56925c1d511be2b3bb
#
_cell.length_a   1.000
_cell.length_b   1.000
_cell.length_c   1.000
_cell.angle_alpha   90.00
_cell.angle_beta   90.00
_cell.angle_gamma   90.00
#
_symmetry.space_group_name_H-M   'P 1'
#
loop_
_entity.id
_entity.type
_entity.pdbx_description
1 polymer ?
#
loop_
_entity_poly.entity_id
_entity_poly.type
_entity_poly.pdbx_seq_one_letter_code
_entity_poly.pdbx_strand_id
1 'polypeptide(L)'
;VVFYEALQRIHDVYNDDASEIWEGCPNSAAVVCRFLQFKGAGVKIATMAANLLVRDYHVEMADYCSIDISPDAHVRRIFHRLGLIPREDNLEMTIYKARELYPCYPGIIDVACWEIGREYCRPKNPDCESCPMSSCCPTHEAMG
;
A
#
# COMPACT_ATOMS: atom_id res chain seq x y z
N VAL A 1 -20.34 14.68 -3.20
CA VAL A 1 -21.21 13.57 -2.78
C VAL A 1 -20.42 12.64 -1.86
N VAL A 2 -19.34 11.98 -2.31
CA VAL A 2 -18.55 11.02 -1.50
C VAL A 2 -18.00 11.64 -0.21
N PHE A 3 -17.47 12.84 -0.29
CA PHE A 3 -16.91 13.54 0.89
C PHE A 3 -17.99 13.86 1.92
N TYR A 4 -19.16 14.33 1.48
CA TYR A 4 -20.29 14.60 2.37
C TYR A 4 -20.78 13.34 3.08
N GLU A 5 -20.90 12.23 2.35
CA GLU A 5 -21.31 10.94 2.92
C GLU A 5 -20.28 10.38 3.91
N ALA A 6 -18.99 10.65 3.68
CA ALA A 6 -17.94 10.29 4.64
C ALA A 6 -18.07 11.08 5.95
N LEU A 7 -18.28 12.40 5.87
CA LEU A 7 -18.53 13.23 7.06
C LEU A 7 -19.79 12.82 7.80
N GLN A 8 -20.87 12.54 7.07
CA GLN A 8 -22.12 12.06 7.66
C GLN A 8 -21.91 10.74 8.40
N ARG A 9 -21.13 9.81 7.82
CA ARG A 9 -20.80 8.56 8.51
C ARG A 9 -19.99 8.78 9.78
N ILE A 10 -19.03 9.72 9.77
CA ILE A 10 -18.26 10.06 10.97
C ILE A 10 -19.20 10.61 12.05
N HIS A 11 -20.13 11.47 11.67
CA HIS A 11 -21.16 11.99 12.58
C HIS A 11 -22.05 10.88 13.15
N ASP A 12 -22.63 10.06 12.28
CA ASP A 12 -23.67 9.09 12.68
C ASP A 12 -23.13 7.86 13.42
N VAL A 13 -21.88 7.43 13.12
CA VAL A 13 -21.30 6.17 13.60
C VAL A 13 -20.19 6.38 14.60
N TYR A 14 -19.47 7.49 14.48
CA TYR A 14 -18.24 7.77 15.26
C TYR A 14 -18.36 9.06 16.09
N ASN A 15 -19.57 9.53 16.37
CA ASN A 15 -19.87 10.67 17.26
C ASN A 15 -19.04 11.92 16.96
N ASP A 16 -18.83 12.26 15.69
CA ASP A 16 -17.96 13.34 15.20
C ASP A 16 -16.46 13.15 15.48
N ASP A 17 -16.05 11.97 15.96
CA ASP A 17 -14.65 11.65 16.22
C ASP A 17 -14.14 10.54 15.30
N ALA A 18 -13.40 10.92 14.26
CA ALA A 18 -12.82 9.96 13.33
C ALA A 18 -11.79 9.02 13.99
N SER A 19 -11.21 9.37 15.15
CA SER A 19 -10.25 8.53 15.84
C SER A 19 -10.86 7.22 16.34
N GLU A 20 -12.16 7.17 16.58
CA GLU A 20 -12.88 5.93 16.94
C GLU A 20 -12.73 4.81 15.89
N ILE A 21 -12.36 5.15 14.65
CA ILE A 21 -12.08 4.15 13.60
C ILE A 21 -10.91 3.24 14.00
N TRP A 22 -9.92 3.75 14.74
CA TRP A 22 -8.71 3.01 15.14
C TRP A 22 -8.43 3.03 16.63
N GLU A 23 -9.31 3.60 17.44
CA GLU A 23 -9.12 3.65 18.89
C GLU A 23 -9.17 2.25 19.53
N GLY A 24 -8.45 2.08 20.64
CA GLY A 24 -8.45 0.84 21.42
C GLY A 24 -7.52 -0.25 20.87
N CYS A 25 -6.52 0.10 20.05
CA CYS A 25 -5.55 -0.83 19.50
C CYS A 25 -6.19 -2.05 18.80
N PRO A 26 -7.09 -1.84 17.82
CA PRO A 26 -7.72 -2.94 17.09
C PRO A 26 -6.70 -3.66 16.22
N ASN A 27 -7.02 -4.88 15.75
CA ASN A 27 -6.23 -5.50 14.70
C ASN A 27 -6.40 -4.77 13.36
N SER A 28 -5.41 -4.89 12.48
CA SER A 28 -5.40 -4.19 11.20
C SER A 28 -6.59 -4.53 10.30
N ALA A 29 -7.07 -5.78 10.34
CA ALA A 29 -8.25 -6.18 9.58
C ALA A 29 -9.51 -5.43 10.01
N ALA A 30 -9.70 -5.18 11.32
CA ALA A 30 -10.83 -4.42 11.82
C ALA A 30 -10.79 -2.96 11.32
N VAL A 31 -9.62 -2.32 11.32
CA VAL A 31 -9.45 -0.96 10.80
C VAL A 31 -9.76 -0.91 9.30
N VAL A 32 -9.21 -1.82 8.53
CA VAL A 32 -9.50 -1.93 7.08
C VAL A 32 -10.99 -2.15 6.84
N CYS A 33 -11.64 -3.04 7.59
CA CYS A 33 -13.08 -3.28 7.49
C CYS A 33 -13.91 -2.03 7.81
N ARG A 34 -13.52 -1.23 8.80
CA ARG A 34 -14.19 0.03 9.12
C ARG A 34 -14.07 1.04 7.98
N PHE A 35 -12.87 1.17 7.35
CA PHE A 35 -12.69 2.02 6.18
C PHE A 35 -13.48 1.55 4.96
N LEU A 36 -13.60 0.23 4.74
CA LEU A 36 -14.41 -0.33 3.64
C LEU A 36 -15.90 0.03 3.73
N GLN A 37 -16.38 0.43 4.90
CA GLN A 37 -17.77 0.85 5.08
C GLN A 37 -18.03 2.28 4.60
N PHE A 38 -16.99 3.05 4.29
CA PHE A 38 -17.13 4.37 3.70
C PHE A 38 -17.46 4.26 2.20
N LYS A 39 -18.47 4.97 1.77
CA LYS A 39 -18.89 4.95 0.35
C LYS A 39 -17.75 5.41 -0.57
N GLY A 40 -17.45 4.61 -1.56
CA GLY A 40 -16.35 4.85 -2.49
C GLY A 40 -14.98 4.36 -2.03
N ALA A 41 -14.85 3.86 -0.80
CA ALA A 41 -13.64 3.23 -0.32
C ALA A 41 -13.61 1.75 -0.74
N GLY A 42 -12.82 1.41 -1.75
CA GLY A 42 -12.47 0.03 -2.06
C GLY A 42 -11.26 -0.44 -1.25
N VAL A 43 -10.88 -1.71 -1.43
CA VAL A 43 -9.74 -2.33 -0.69
C VAL A 43 -8.48 -1.49 -0.78
N LYS A 44 -8.14 -0.97 -1.96
CA LYS A 44 -6.96 -0.11 -2.16
C LYS A 44 -6.97 1.13 -1.27
N ILE A 45 -8.11 1.82 -1.18
CA ILE A 45 -8.25 3.04 -0.36
C ILE A 45 -8.21 2.67 1.13
N ALA A 46 -8.91 1.61 1.51
CA ALA A 46 -9.00 1.18 2.90
C ALA A 46 -7.64 0.71 3.45
N THR A 47 -6.89 -0.09 2.69
CA THR A 47 -5.54 -0.53 3.09
C THR A 47 -4.54 0.62 3.10
N MET A 48 -4.63 1.54 2.13
CA MET A 48 -3.79 2.74 2.11
C MET A 48 -4.08 3.65 3.31
N ALA A 49 -5.35 3.85 3.68
CA ALA A 49 -5.70 4.63 4.86
C ALA A 49 -5.13 4.02 6.15
N ALA A 50 -5.27 2.70 6.32
CA ALA A 50 -4.67 2.00 7.46
C ALA A 50 -3.13 2.11 7.46
N ASN A 51 -2.51 2.01 6.28
CA ASN A 51 -1.05 2.16 6.13
C ASN A 51 -0.57 3.57 6.53
N LEU A 52 -1.27 4.61 6.09
CA LEU A 52 -0.96 6.00 6.47
C LEU A 52 -1.09 6.21 7.97
N LEU A 53 -2.11 5.66 8.62
CA LEU A 53 -2.28 5.75 10.07
C LEU A 53 -1.08 5.19 10.81
N VAL A 54 -0.61 4.01 10.42
CA VAL A 54 0.53 3.36 11.07
C VAL A 54 1.84 4.09 10.75
N ARG A 55 2.10 4.37 9.48
CA ARG A 55 3.38 4.90 9.01
C ARG A 55 3.58 6.37 9.36
N ASP A 56 2.58 7.21 9.11
CA ASP A 56 2.73 8.67 9.18
C ASP A 56 2.20 9.24 10.50
N TYR A 57 1.18 8.62 11.07
CA TYR A 57 0.55 9.06 12.31
C TYR A 57 0.90 8.20 13.52
N HIS A 58 1.71 7.13 13.33
CA HIS A 58 2.19 6.24 14.38
C HIS A 58 1.07 5.63 15.24
N VAL A 59 -0.08 5.37 14.61
CA VAL A 59 -1.19 4.69 15.26
C VAL A 59 -0.82 3.23 15.51
N GLU A 60 -0.86 2.82 16.77
CA GLU A 60 -0.62 1.43 17.15
C GLU A 60 -1.84 0.56 16.87
N MET A 61 -1.60 -0.61 16.30
CA MET A 61 -2.59 -1.66 16.08
C MET A 61 -2.07 -2.98 16.66
N ALA A 62 -2.96 -3.90 16.98
CA ALA A 62 -2.59 -5.20 17.52
C ALA A 62 -1.75 -6.05 16.53
N ASP A 63 -1.90 -5.81 15.24
CA ASP A 63 -1.09 -6.37 14.15
C ASP A 63 -1.15 -5.46 12.92
N TYR A 64 -0.34 -5.78 11.88
CA TYR A 64 -0.32 -5.04 10.61
C TYR A 64 -0.47 -5.96 9.39
N CYS A 65 -0.75 -7.25 9.61
CA CYS A 65 -0.75 -8.29 8.58
C CYS A 65 -1.85 -8.12 7.53
N SER A 66 -2.91 -7.40 7.83
CA SER A 66 -4.00 -7.07 6.90
C SER A 66 -3.86 -5.72 6.20
N ILE A 67 -2.77 -5.00 6.44
CA ILE A 67 -2.42 -3.81 5.68
C ILE A 67 -1.65 -4.27 4.45
N ASP A 68 -2.39 -4.58 3.38
CA ASP A 68 -1.80 -5.03 2.13
C ASP A 68 -1.11 -3.89 1.37
N ILE A 69 -0.16 -4.28 0.55
CA ILE A 69 0.43 -3.36 -0.43
C ILE A 69 -0.64 -2.87 -1.40
N SER A 70 -0.55 -1.61 -1.80
CA SER A 70 -1.41 -1.03 -2.82
C SER A 70 -0.81 -1.29 -4.20
N PRO A 71 -1.35 -2.21 -5.02
CA PRO A 71 -0.75 -2.61 -6.29
C PRO A 71 -0.97 -1.55 -7.37
N ASP A 72 -0.44 -0.36 -7.15
CA ASP A 72 -0.47 0.72 -8.14
C ASP A 72 0.54 0.49 -9.29
N ALA A 73 0.60 1.41 -10.23
CA ALA A 73 1.48 1.30 -11.38
C ALA A 73 2.98 1.29 -11.01
N HIS A 74 3.38 1.97 -9.93
CA HIS A 74 4.76 1.98 -9.46
C HIS A 74 5.14 0.63 -8.84
N VAL A 75 4.34 0.16 -7.90
CA VAL A 75 4.56 -1.12 -7.22
C VAL A 75 4.64 -2.27 -8.22
N ARG A 76 3.64 -2.39 -9.11
CA ARG A 76 3.57 -3.48 -10.09
C ARG A 76 4.77 -3.48 -11.05
N ARG A 77 5.14 -2.31 -11.56
CA ARG A 77 6.30 -2.15 -12.45
C ARG A 77 7.59 -2.56 -11.77
N ILE A 78 7.80 -2.12 -10.53
CA ILE A 78 9.00 -2.47 -9.75
C ILE A 78 9.03 -3.97 -9.47
N PHE A 79 7.94 -4.55 -9.00
CA PHE A 79 7.86 -5.99 -8.73
C PHE A 79 8.13 -6.82 -9.98
N HIS A 80 7.61 -6.40 -11.12
CA HIS A 80 7.89 -7.07 -12.39
C HIS A 80 9.36 -6.93 -12.81
N ARG A 81 9.92 -5.71 -12.76
CA ARG A 81 11.32 -5.47 -13.16
C ARG A 81 12.34 -6.13 -12.22
N LEU A 82 11.99 -6.29 -10.95
CA LEU A 82 12.79 -7.07 -10.00
C LEU A 82 12.59 -8.59 -10.13
N GLY A 83 11.79 -9.06 -11.08
CA GLY A 83 11.51 -10.48 -11.27
C GLY A 83 10.66 -11.13 -10.18
N LEU A 84 10.03 -10.34 -9.31
CA LEU A 84 9.20 -10.84 -8.22
C LEU A 84 7.85 -11.36 -8.69
N ILE A 85 7.33 -10.81 -9.80
CA ILE A 85 6.10 -11.25 -10.45
C ILE A 85 6.34 -11.40 -11.96
N PRO A 86 5.68 -12.37 -12.64
CA PRO A 86 5.94 -12.64 -14.05
C PRO A 86 5.34 -11.59 -15.00
N ARG A 87 4.32 -10.86 -14.55
CA ARG A 87 3.59 -9.88 -15.38
C ARG A 87 3.18 -8.67 -14.56
N GLU A 88 3.38 -7.48 -15.12
CA GLU A 88 3.08 -6.20 -14.47
C GLU A 88 1.58 -5.99 -14.20
N ASP A 89 0.70 -6.60 -14.98
CA ASP A 89 -0.75 -6.46 -14.85
C ASP A 89 -1.41 -7.39 -13.80
N ASN A 90 -0.64 -8.22 -13.13
CA ASN A 90 -1.16 -9.17 -12.16
C ASN A 90 -1.24 -8.58 -10.75
N LEU A 91 -2.43 -8.06 -10.39
CA LEU A 91 -2.69 -7.40 -9.11
C LEU A 91 -2.61 -8.37 -7.93
N GLU A 92 -3.23 -9.53 -8.08
CA GLU A 92 -3.28 -10.56 -7.02
C GLU A 92 -1.88 -11.06 -6.69
N MET A 93 -1.09 -11.37 -7.71
CA MET A 93 0.30 -11.80 -7.47
C MET A 93 1.15 -10.72 -6.81
N THR A 94 0.91 -9.45 -7.11
CA THR A 94 1.61 -8.35 -6.44
C THR A 94 1.30 -8.34 -4.94
N ILE A 95 0.03 -8.47 -4.56
CA ILE A 95 -0.41 -8.51 -3.17
C ILE A 95 0.18 -9.72 -2.44
N TYR A 96 0.02 -10.91 -3.01
CA TYR A 96 0.49 -12.14 -2.36
C TYR A 96 2.02 -12.23 -2.30
N LYS A 97 2.73 -11.68 -3.30
CA LYS A 97 4.19 -11.56 -3.23
C LYS A 97 4.66 -10.62 -2.12
N ALA A 98 3.97 -9.51 -1.90
CA ALA A 98 4.27 -8.65 -0.76
C ALA A 98 4.04 -9.35 0.59
N ARG A 99 2.96 -10.11 0.71
CA ARG A 99 2.69 -10.96 1.89
C ARG A 99 3.76 -12.04 2.10
N GLU A 100 4.26 -12.63 1.02
CA GLU A 100 5.36 -13.60 1.08
C GLU A 100 6.66 -12.95 1.54
N LEU A 101 6.97 -11.75 1.03
CA LEU A 101 8.19 -11.02 1.38
C LEU A 101 8.18 -10.51 2.83
N TYR A 102 7.07 -9.98 3.29
CA TYR A 102 6.93 -9.46 4.64
C TYR A 102 5.52 -9.68 5.21
N PRO A 103 5.24 -10.89 5.71
CA PRO A 103 3.88 -11.28 6.12
C PRO A 103 3.34 -10.49 7.31
N CYS A 104 4.21 -9.98 8.18
CA CYS A 104 3.78 -9.22 9.36
C CYS A 104 3.26 -7.83 9.00
N TYR A 105 3.71 -7.23 7.91
CA TYR A 105 3.29 -5.91 7.44
C TYR A 105 3.55 -5.73 5.93
N PRO A 106 2.74 -6.34 5.05
CA PRO A 106 2.96 -6.27 3.60
C PRO A 106 2.97 -4.86 3.03
N GLY A 107 2.16 -3.96 3.58
CA GLY A 107 2.02 -2.57 3.15
C GLY A 107 3.25 -1.68 3.40
N ILE A 108 4.21 -2.12 4.22
CA ILE A 108 5.41 -1.31 4.49
C ILE A 108 6.24 -1.06 3.22
N ILE A 109 6.15 -1.95 2.25
CA ILE A 109 6.89 -1.89 0.98
C ILE A 109 6.37 -0.77 0.06
N ASP A 110 5.14 -0.33 0.28
CA ASP A 110 4.42 0.62 -0.60
C ASP A 110 5.20 1.91 -0.86
N VAL A 111 5.65 2.57 0.21
CA VAL A 111 6.31 3.86 0.10
C VAL A 111 7.65 3.77 -0.63
N ALA A 112 8.43 2.72 -0.35
CA ALA A 112 9.70 2.49 -1.02
C ALA A 112 9.50 2.28 -2.53
N CYS A 113 8.51 1.46 -2.91
CA CYS A 113 8.15 1.27 -4.31
C CYS A 113 7.66 2.56 -4.98
N TRP A 114 6.88 3.37 -4.27
CA TRP A 114 6.39 4.63 -4.81
C TRP A 114 7.54 5.62 -5.06
N GLU A 115 8.45 5.79 -4.09
CA GLU A 115 9.63 6.65 -4.23
C GLU A 115 10.56 6.19 -5.34
N ILE A 116 10.94 4.91 -5.33
CA ILE A 116 11.80 4.33 -6.38
C ILE A 116 11.12 4.44 -7.76
N GLY A 117 9.83 4.19 -7.83
CA GLY A 117 9.07 4.23 -9.08
C GLY A 117 8.93 5.62 -9.67
N ARG A 118 8.92 6.65 -8.81
CA ARG A 118 8.86 8.05 -9.22
C ARG A 118 10.22 8.59 -9.63
N GLU A 119 11.23 8.35 -8.81
CA GLU A 119 12.55 8.97 -9.00
C GLU A 119 13.41 8.22 -10.03
N TYR A 120 13.46 6.90 -9.95
CA TYR A 120 14.41 6.06 -10.71
C TYR A 120 13.71 5.13 -11.70
N CYS A 121 12.83 4.27 -11.23
CA CYS A 121 12.22 3.19 -12.01
C CYS A 121 11.04 3.71 -12.85
N ARG A 122 11.27 4.73 -13.68
CA ARG A 122 10.25 5.35 -14.53
C ARG A 122 9.77 4.40 -15.64
N PRO A 123 8.54 4.57 -16.16
CA PRO A 123 8.02 3.74 -17.25
C PRO A 123 8.90 3.82 -18.51
N LYS A 124 9.34 5.03 -18.84
CA LYS A 124 10.25 5.32 -19.97
C LYS A 124 11.54 5.90 -19.42
N ASN A 125 12.67 5.48 -20.01
CA ASN A 125 14.01 5.95 -19.68
C ASN A 125 14.26 5.88 -18.15
N PRO A 126 14.23 4.69 -17.53
CA PRO A 126 14.53 4.55 -16.11
C PRO A 126 16.00 4.91 -15.86
N ASP A 127 16.25 5.55 -14.72
CA ASP A 127 17.59 5.82 -14.23
C ASP A 127 18.08 4.61 -13.39
N CYS A 128 18.50 3.56 -14.08
CA CYS A 128 18.91 2.32 -13.43
C CYS A 128 20.25 2.45 -12.71
N GLU A 129 21.16 3.29 -13.19
CA GLU A 129 22.48 3.47 -12.59
C GLU A 129 22.41 4.10 -11.20
N SER A 130 21.51 5.10 -11.04
CA SER A 130 21.32 5.78 -9.74
C SER A 130 20.31 5.05 -8.83
N CYS A 131 19.67 4.00 -9.34
CA CYS A 131 18.61 3.29 -8.60
C CYS A 131 19.19 2.50 -7.42
N PRO A 132 18.64 2.63 -6.19
CA PRO A 132 19.14 1.87 -5.05
C PRO A 132 18.98 0.35 -5.19
N MET A 133 18.15 -0.11 -6.13
CA MET A 133 17.95 -1.54 -6.42
C MET A 133 18.80 -2.04 -7.59
N SER A 134 19.69 -1.23 -8.17
CA SER A 134 20.47 -1.58 -9.36
C SER A 134 21.27 -2.89 -9.21
N SER A 135 21.87 -3.09 -8.05
CA SER A 135 22.74 -4.26 -7.78
C SER A 135 21.98 -5.60 -7.70
N CYS A 136 20.67 -5.58 -7.57
CA CYS A 136 19.85 -6.80 -7.47
C CYS A 136 18.69 -6.83 -8.49
N CYS A 137 18.71 -5.94 -9.48
CA CYS A 137 17.64 -5.82 -10.46
C CYS A 137 17.97 -6.58 -11.75
N PRO A 138 17.29 -7.72 -12.04
CA PRO A 138 17.55 -8.50 -13.26
C PRO A 138 17.31 -7.70 -14.55
N THR A 139 16.37 -6.75 -14.52
CA THR A 139 16.12 -5.86 -15.67
C THR A 139 17.31 -4.95 -15.96
N HIS A 140 17.98 -4.44 -14.91
CA HIS A 140 19.19 -3.63 -15.10
C HIS A 140 20.35 -4.47 -15.67
N GLU A 141 20.56 -5.68 -15.14
CA GLU A 141 21.58 -6.61 -15.65
C GLU A 141 21.38 -6.96 -17.14
N ALA A 142 20.12 -7.09 -17.56
CA ALA A 142 19.77 -7.40 -18.96
C ALA A 142 19.93 -6.20 -19.92
N MET A 143 20.05 -4.98 -19.41
CA MET A 143 20.22 -3.75 -20.20
C MET A 143 21.70 -3.35 -20.38
N GLY A 144 22.62 -3.88 -19.59
CA GLY A 144 24.08 -3.68 -19.69
C GLY A 144 24.72 -4.71 -20.56
#